data_8d20c277c6dd3a529d332c8becd20fc9
#
_entry.id   8d20c277c6dd3a529d332c8becd20fc9
#
_cell.length_a   1.000
_cell.length_b   1.000
_cell.length_c   1.000
_cell.angle_alpha   90.00
_cell.angle_beta   90.00
_cell.angle_gamma   90.00
#
_symmetry.space_group_name_H-M   'P 1'
#
loop_
_entity.id
_entity.type
_entity.pdbx_description
1 polymer ?
#
loop_
_entity_poly.entity_id
_entity_poly.type
_entity_poly.pdbx_seq_one_letter_code
_entity_poly.pdbx_strand_id
1 'polypeptide(L)'
;MALLRHGETVGYDGDLGLTPLGERQARERGTALAKEIAPGTDVRMPHAPTARATATAAALRAALVEGLDEGDGTTVGPLYGEADLTNLRFALHGDVVDTSVAVTTRLRLPVGELPDWAREFDRFDSDYRAVAAQGGPIEYWLRNPTLHFEPPQLAALRLWRAVAAFGTTAGDRPLLVVATSHSGPMRAVVATAIGRDPGEPHNLEDVRIRVSADGAATLSFRDEVVDFTELPTLPPWFRDTA
;
A
#
# COMPACT_ATOMS: atom_id res chain seq x y z
N MET A 1 12.30 -0.08 4.52
CA MET A 1 11.23 -0.77 3.77
C MET A 1 11.10 -0.15 2.39
N ALA A 2 10.87 -0.97 1.36
CA ALA A 2 10.40 -0.54 0.05
C ALA A 2 8.93 -0.97 -0.08
N LEU A 3 8.01 -0.02 -0.15
CA LEU A 3 6.58 -0.26 -0.34
C LEU A 3 6.25 -0.01 -1.82
N LEU A 4 5.95 -1.06 -2.57
CA LEU A 4 5.75 -1.02 -4.02
C LEU A 4 4.28 -1.11 -4.40
N ARG A 5 3.87 -0.36 -5.42
CA ARG A 5 2.60 -0.61 -6.10
C ARG A 5 2.68 -1.91 -6.89
N HIS A 6 1.60 -2.68 -6.90
CA HIS A 6 1.48 -3.88 -7.73
C HIS A 6 1.74 -3.57 -9.23
N GLY A 7 2.14 -4.58 -10.01
CA GLY A 7 2.31 -4.52 -11.45
C GLY A 7 1.00 -4.25 -12.19
N GLU A 8 1.09 -4.03 -13.51
CA GLU A 8 -0.10 -3.86 -14.33
C GLU A 8 -1.06 -5.04 -14.15
N THR A 9 -2.34 -4.73 -13.96
CA THR A 9 -3.41 -5.72 -13.73
C THR A 9 -4.37 -5.76 -14.92
N VAL A 10 -5.03 -6.91 -15.08
CA VAL A 10 -6.04 -7.12 -16.13
C VAL A 10 -7.21 -6.13 -16.00
N GLY A 11 -7.51 -5.69 -14.77
CA GLY A 11 -8.57 -4.73 -14.48
C GLY A 11 -8.79 -4.56 -12.99
N TYR A 12 -9.76 -3.72 -12.64
CA TYR A 12 -10.14 -3.41 -11.27
C TYR A 12 -11.56 -3.86 -10.89
N ASP A 13 -12.25 -4.51 -11.83
CA ASP A 13 -13.60 -5.06 -11.60
C ASP A 13 -13.48 -6.47 -10.97
N GLY A 14 -13.00 -6.52 -9.75
CA GLY A 14 -12.75 -7.75 -8.99
C GLY A 14 -11.30 -7.93 -8.58
N ASP A 15 -10.99 -9.05 -7.93
CA ASP A 15 -9.62 -9.39 -7.53
C ASP A 15 -8.91 -10.15 -8.66
N LEU A 16 -8.42 -9.41 -9.64
CA LEU A 16 -7.75 -9.92 -10.83
C LEU A 16 -6.22 -9.91 -10.64
N GLY A 17 -5.56 -10.86 -11.34
CA GLY A 17 -4.11 -10.98 -11.36
C GLY A 17 -3.41 -9.96 -12.25
N LEU A 18 -2.14 -10.22 -12.56
CA LEU A 18 -1.32 -9.38 -13.44
C LEU A 18 -1.56 -9.68 -14.92
N THR A 19 -1.30 -8.69 -15.77
CA THR A 19 -1.05 -8.91 -17.18
C THR A 19 0.37 -9.46 -17.39
N PRO A 20 0.68 -10.00 -18.60
CA PRO A 20 2.07 -10.36 -18.94
C PRO A 20 3.05 -9.17 -18.82
N LEU A 21 2.58 -7.92 -19.01
CA LEU A 21 3.39 -6.73 -18.79
C LEU A 21 3.64 -6.53 -17.29
N GLY A 22 2.61 -6.64 -16.45
CA GLY A 22 2.73 -6.53 -15.00
C GLY A 22 3.69 -7.54 -14.40
N GLU A 23 3.70 -8.77 -14.92
CA GLU A 23 4.65 -9.80 -14.51
C GLU A 23 6.10 -9.42 -14.89
N ARG A 24 6.33 -8.95 -16.12
CA ARG A 24 7.66 -8.46 -16.55
C ARG A 24 8.12 -7.30 -15.68
N GLN A 25 7.26 -6.29 -15.43
CA GLN A 25 7.56 -5.15 -14.55
C GLN A 25 8.03 -5.64 -13.17
N ALA A 26 7.34 -6.61 -12.58
CA ALA A 26 7.68 -7.17 -11.28
C ALA A 26 9.05 -7.89 -11.30
N ARG A 27 9.32 -8.68 -12.34
CA ARG A 27 10.62 -9.35 -12.50
C ARG A 27 11.77 -8.36 -12.70
N GLU A 28 11.60 -7.35 -13.55
CA GLU A 28 12.60 -6.30 -13.80
C GLU A 28 12.92 -5.56 -12.49
N ARG A 29 11.90 -5.23 -11.69
CA ARG A 29 12.09 -4.59 -10.39
C ARG A 29 12.80 -5.51 -9.39
N GLY A 30 12.50 -6.82 -9.38
CA GLY A 30 13.18 -7.82 -8.56
C GLY A 30 14.67 -7.89 -8.88
N THR A 31 15.03 -7.95 -10.16
CA THR A 31 16.42 -7.94 -10.63
C THR A 31 17.14 -6.63 -10.26
N ALA A 32 16.45 -5.50 -10.33
CA ALA A 32 17.02 -4.22 -9.90
C ALA A 32 17.27 -4.17 -8.40
N LEU A 33 16.30 -4.63 -7.59
CA LEU A 33 16.43 -4.69 -6.13
C LEU A 33 17.56 -5.59 -5.67
N ALA A 34 17.80 -6.73 -6.33
CA ALA A 34 18.91 -7.61 -5.99
C ALA A 34 20.26 -6.88 -5.97
N LYS A 35 20.46 -5.92 -6.88
CA LYS A 35 21.69 -5.10 -6.96
C LYS A 35 21.77 -4.01 -5.88
N GLU A 36 20.66 -3.67 -5.24
CA GLU A 36 20.58 -2.65 -4.19
C GLU A 36 20.80 -3.25 -2.78
N ILE A 37 20.67 -4.59 -2.64
CA ILE A 37 20.72 -5.28 -1.36
C ILE A 37 22.17 -5.50 -0.95
N ALA A 38 22.50 -5.05 0.27
CA ALA A 38 23.80 -5.30 0.85
C ALA A 38 23.94 -6.78 1.28
N PRO A 39 25.14 -7.38 1.15
CA PRO A 39 25.40 -8.72 1.66
C PRO A 39 24.98 -8.91 3.12
N GLY A 40 24.51 -10.09 3.47
CA GLY A 40 24.10 -10.42 4.82
C GLY A 40 22.73 -9.87 5.25
N THR A 41 21.96 -9.28 4.35
CA THR A 41 20.64 -8.71 4.64
C THR A 41 19.58 -9.80 4.81
N ASP A 42 18.68 -9.63 5.81
CA ASP A 42 17.43 -10.39 5.92
C ASP A 42 16.34 -9.67 5.14
N VAL A 43 15.81 -10.32 4.08
CA VAL A 43 14.76 -9.75 3.22
C VAL A 43 13.43 -10.40 3.56
N ARG A 44 12.45 -9.58 3.96
CA ARG A 44 11.07 -10.02 4.19
C ARG A 44 10.15 -9.49 3.12
N MET A 45 9.19 -10.32 2.70
CA MET A 45 8.35 -10.03 1.55
C MET A 45 6.84 -10.15 1.89
N PRO A 46 6.30 -9.23 2.72
CA PRO A 46 4.86 -9.13 2.94
C PRO A 46 4.16 -8.58 1.69
N HIS A 47 2.90 -8.96 1.51
CA HIS A 47 2.07 -8.43 0.44
C HIS A 47 0.63 -8.18 0.90
N ALA A 48 -0.06 -7.24 0.27
CA ALA A 48 -1.50 -7.12 0.42
C ALA A 48 -2.18 -8.42 -0.04
N PRO A 49 -3.19 -8.92 0.69
CA PRO A 49 -3.84 -10.20 0.38
C PRO A 49 -4.84 -10.07 -0.80
N THR A 50 -4.34 -9.59 -1.95
CA THR A 50 -5.08 -9.48 -3.22
C THR A 50 -4.32 -10.23 -4.31
N ALA A 51 -5.02 -10.76 -5.32
CA ALA A 51 -4.40 -11.56 -6.38
C ALA A 51 -3.28 -10.78 -7.10
N ARG A 52 -3.50 -9.51 -7.45
CA ARG A 52 -2.50 -8.66 -8.14
C ARG A 52 -1.27 -8.38 -7.29
N ALA A 53 -1.44 -8.09 -5.98
CA ALA A 53 -0.31 -7.83 -5.10
C ALA A 53 0.49 -9.12 -4.80
N THR A 54 -0.20 -10.24 -4.59
CA THR A 54 0.41 -11.55 -4.40
C THR A 54 1.21 -11.98 -5.62
N ALA A 55 0.63 -11.85 -6.83
CA ALA A 55 1.32 -12.20 -8.07
C ALA A 55 2.54 -11.29 -8.31
N THR A 56 2.43 -9.99 -8.00
CA THR A 56 3.57 -9.05 -8.05
C THR A 56 4.68 -9.49 -7.11
N ALA A 57 4.35 -9.79 -5.85
CA ALA A 57 5.33 -10.26 -4.87
C ALA A 57 6.02 -11.56 -5.32
N ALA A 58 5.27 -12.49 -5.92
CA ALA A 58 5.80 -13.76 -6.39
C ALA A 58 6.81 -13.57 -7.54
N ALA A 59 6.44 -12.80 -8.58
CA ALA A 59 7.30 -12.53 -9.72
C ALA A 59 8.56 -11.74 -9.31
N LEU A 60 8.39 -10.74 -8.45
CA LEU A 60 9.48 -9.93 -7.90
C LEU A 60 10.44 -10.79 -7.09
N ARG A 61 9.91 -11.64 -6.17
CA ARG A 61 10.74 -12.53 -5.34
C ARG A 61 11.55 -13.50 -6.18
N ALA A 62 10.95 -14.12 -7.20
CA ALA A 62 11.65 -15.05 -8.08
C ALA A 62 12.88 -14.38 -8.71
N ALA A 63 12.69 -13.21 -9.35
CA ALA A 63 13.78 -12.49 -10.00
C ALA A 63 14.80 -11.90 -9.00
N LEU A 64 14.36 -11.52 -7.79
CA LEU A 64 15.26 -11.08 -6.73
C LEU A 64 16.19 -12.20 -6.30
N VAL A 65 15.64 -13.39 -6.01
CA VAL A 65 16.44 -14.56 -5.62
C VAL A 65 17.40 -14.98 -6.73
N GLU A 66 16.96 -14.97 -7.99
CA GLU A 66 17.80 -15.26 -9.16
C GLU A 66 18.98 -14.26 -9.32
N GLY A 67 18.78 -13.02 -8.87
CA GLY A 67 19.76 -11.94 -9.02
C GLY A 67 20.71 -11.75 -7.84
N LEU A 68 20.53 -12.46 -6.73
CA LEU A 68 21.44 -12.42 -5.57
C LEU A 68 22.64 -13.32 -5.78
N ASP A 69 23.81 -12.89 -5.31
CA ASP A 69 25.02 -13.68 -5.35
C ASP A 69 24.96 -14.84 -4.36
N GLU A 70 25.34 -16.05 -4.81
CA GLU A 70 25.43 -17.21 -3.95
C GLU A 70 26.50 -17.00 -2.86
N GLY A 71 26.11 -17.16 -1.60
CA GLY A 71 27.04 -17.14 -0.47
C GLY A 71 27.33 -15.77 0.13
N ASP A 72 26.65 -14.70 -0.31
CA ASP A 72 26.78 -13.37 0.29
C ASP A 72 26.13 -13.26 1.68
N GLY A 73 25.46 -14.33 2.13
CA GLY A 73 24.78 -14.42 3.42
C GLY A 73 23.39 -13.76 3.45
N THR A 74 22.90 -13.20 2.34
CA THR A 74 21.56 -12.65 2.24
C THR A 74 20.51 -13.76 2.30
N THR A 75 19.41 -13.53 3.03
CA THR A 75 18.29 -14.46 3.10
C THR A 75 17.02 -13.80 2.58
N VAL A 76 16.26 -14.52 1.75
CA VAL A 76 14.95 -14.05 1.27
C VAL A 76 13.86 -14.95 1.81
N GLY A 77 13.08 -14.40 2.74
CA GLY A 77 11.99 -15.10 3.40
C GLY A 77 10.85 -15.52 2.45
N PRO A 78 9.92 -16.35 2.94
CA PRO A 78 8.71 -16.68 2.20
C PRO A 78 7.82 -15.45 2.02
N LEU A 79 6.89 -15.53 1.04
CA LEU A 79 5.80 -14.57 0.90
C LEU A 79 4.77 -14.80 2.00
N TYR A 80 4.18 -13.72 2.51
CA TYR A 80 3.06 -13.80 3.44
C TYR A 80 2.12 -12.60 3.28
N GLY A 81 0.83 -12.86 3.52
CA GLY A 81 -0.19 -11.81 3.50
C GLY A 81 -0.10 -10.93 4.72
N GLU A 82 -0.15 -9.59 4.51
CA GLU A 82 -0.17 -8.60 5.58
C GLU A 82 -1.41 -7.70 5.43
N ALA A 83 -2.30 -7.77 6.42
CA ALA A 83 -3.59 -7.07 6.38
C ALA A 83 -3.44 -5.53 6.36
N ASP A 84 -2.37 -5.00 6.93
CA ASP A 84 -2.13 -3.55 6.93
C ASP A 84 -1.62 -3.01 5.58
N LEU A 85 -1.25 -3.90 4.65
CA LEU A 85 -0.89 -3.56 3.27
C LEU A 85 -2.08 -3.58 2.31
N THR A 86 -3.30 -3.95 2.75
CA THR A 86 -4.50 -3.96 1.91
C THR A 86 -4.76 -2.60 1.28
N ASN A 87 -5.51 -2.62 0.17
CA ASN A 87 -6.00 -1.41 -0.46
C ASN A 87 -6.91 -0.62 0.49
N LEU A 88 -7.57 0.42 -0.01
CA LEU A 88 -8.55 1.17 0.77
C LEU A 88 -9.62 0.23 1.32
N ARG A 89 -9.91 0.36 2.60
CA ARG A 89 -10.93 -0.43 3.27
C ARG A 89 -12.29 0.25 3.11
N PHE A 90 -13.28 -0.53 2.80
CA PHE A 90 -14.66 -0.09 2.65
C PHE A 90 -15.58 -0.92 3.54
N ALA A 91 -16.46 -0.26 4.28
CA ALA A 91 -17.47 -0.93 5.10
C ALA A 91 -18.68 -1.29 4.24
N LEU A 92 -18.89 -2.59 4.02
CA LEU A 92 -19.99 -3.12 3.22
C LEU A 92 -20.74 -4.19 4.02
N HIS A 93 -22.01 -3.96 4.29
CA HIS A 93 -22.89 -4.91 4.99
C HIS A 93 -22.38 -5.39 6.36
N GLY A 94 -21.59 -4.56 7.05
CA GLY A 94 -20.97 -4.92 8.32
C GLY A 94 -19.57 -5.51 8.22
N ASP A 95 -19.12 -5.85 7.02
CA ASP A 95 -17.78 -6.33 6.74
C ASP A 95 -16.86 -5.21 6.24
N VAL A 96 -15.56 -5.39 6.46
CA VAL A 96 -14.54 -4.53 5.88
C VAL A 96 -13.93 -5.24 4.67
N VAL A 97 -14.16 -4.67 3.50
CA VAL A 97 -13.75 -5.26 2.21
C VAL A 97 -12.78 -4.35 1.46
N ASP A 98 -12.07 -4.91 0.48
CA ASP A 98 -11.27 -4.15 -0.48
C ASP A 98 -12.17 -3.34 -1.43
N THR A 99 -11.69 -2.18 -1.88
CA THR A 99 -12.43 -1.31 -2.81
C THR A 99 -12.80 -1.99 -4.12
N SER A 100 -12.06 -3.00 -4.58
CA SER A 100 -12.42 -3.77 -5.78
C SER A 100 -13.76 -4.52 -5.61
N VAL A 101 -14.09 -4.94 -4.39
CA VAL A 101 -15.42 -5.50 -4.06
C VAL A 101 -16.48 -4.42 -4.04
N ALA A 102 -16.19 -3.26 -3.45
CA ALA A 102 -17.10 -2.12 -3.41
C ALA A 102 -17.46 -1.62 -4.82
N VAL A 103 -16.48 -1.57 -5.73
CA VAL A 103 -16.66 -1.13 -7.13
C VAL A 103 -17.65 -2.03 -7.88
N THR A 104 -17.68 -3.33 -7.61
CA THR A 104 -18.58 -4.28 -8.26
C THR A 104 -19.96 -4.37 -7.60
N THR A 105 -20.10 -3.88 -6.36
CA THR A 105 -21.36 -3.85 -5.63
C THR A 105 -22.22 -2.70 -6.14
N ARG A 106 -23.50 -2.98 -6.36
CA ARG A 106 -24.51 -1.99 -6.81
C ARG A 106 -25.66 -1.94 -5.81
N LEU A 107 -26.13 -0.74 -5.55
CA LEU A 107 -27.38 -0.54 -4.83
C LEU A 107 -28.54 -1.11 -5.66
N ARG A 108 -29.40 -1.88 -5.02
CA ARG A 108 -30.55 -2.52 -5.68
C ARG A 108 -31.78 -1.64 -5.70
N LEU A 109 -31.85 -0.66 -4.77
CA LEU A 109 -32.98 0.25 -4.66
C LEU A 109 -32.69 1.55 -5.43
N PRO A 110 -33.73 2.19 -6.01
CA PRO A 110 -33.62 3.54 -6.53
C PRO A 110 -33.17 4.51 -5.43
N VAL A 111 -32.42 5.55 -5.80
CA VAL A 111 -31.86 6.53 -4.84
C VAL A 111 -32.93 7.13 -3.93
N GLY A 112 -34.14 7.40 -4.47
CA GLY A 112 -35.29 7.95 -3.70
C GLY A 112 -35.85 7.02 -2.63
N GLU A 113 -35.58 5.71 -2.72
CA GLU A 113 -36.01 4.68 -1.76
C GLU A 113 -34.93 4.29 -0.76
N LEU A 114 -33.73 4.87 -0.89
CA LEU A 114 -32.62 4.61 0.02
C LEU A 114 -32.84 5.32 1.37
N PRO A 115 -32.49 4.69 2.49
CA PRO A 115 -32.40 5.40 3.76
C PRO A 115 -31.31 6.49 3.71
N ASP A 116 -31.42 7.50 4.57
CA ASP A 116 -30.54 8.69 4.54
C ASP A 116 -29.06 8.36 4.56
N TRP A 117 -28.64 7.41 5.39
CA TRP A 117 -27.25 6.97 5.48
C TRP A 117 -26.73 6.32 4.19
N ALA A 118 -27.58 5.61 3.44
CA ALA A 118 -27.21 4.98 2.18
C ALA A 118 -27.17 5.99 1.01
N ARG A 119 -27.94 7.09 1.09
CA ARG A 119 -27.83 8.19 0.11
C ARG A 119 -26.49 8.92 0.17
N GLU A 120 -25.90 9.03 1.34
CA GLU A 120 -24.55 9.59 1.46
C GLU A 120 -23.51 8.71 0.76
N PHE A 121 -23.61 7.40 0.91
CA PHE A 121 -22.78 6.46 0.17
C PHE A 121 -22.98 6.57 -1.35
N ASP A 122 -24.23 6.57 -1.83
CA ASP A 122 -24.54 6.67 -3.26
C ASP A 122 -23.95 7.95 -3.87
N ARG A 123 -24.10 9.09 -3.18
CA ARG A 123 -23.49 10.35 -3.62
C ARG A 123 -21.97 10.24 -3.71
N PHE A 124 -21.32 9.71 -2.67
CA PHE A 124 -19.87 9.53 -2.67
C PHE A 124 -19.41 8.57 -3.78
N ASP A 125 -20.08 7.43 -3.95
CA ASP A 125 -19.73 6.44 -4.99
C ASP A 125 -19.89 7.03 -6.39
N SER A 126 -20.96 7.81 -6.61
CA SER A 126 -21.21 8.50 -7.88
C SER A 126 -20.10 9.52 -8.19
N ASP A 127 -19.73 10.35 -7.23
CA ASP A 127 -18.66 11.34 -7.38
C ASP A 127 -17.30 10.67 -7.56
N TYR A 128 -17.00 9.63 -6.77
CA TYR A 128 -15.76 8.85 -6.86
C TYR A 128 -15.56 8.25 -8.25
N ARG A 129 -16.65 7.77 -8.89
CA ARG A 129 -16.60 7.23 -10.25
C ARG A 129 -16.51 8.32 -11.31
N ALA A 130 -17.22 9.43 -11.14
CA ALA A 130 -17.27 10.52 -12.10
C ALA A 130 -15.91 11.21 -12.28
N VAL A 131 -15.10 11.32 -11.24
CA VAL A 131 -13.78 11.96 -11.29
C VAL A 131 -12.67 11.05 -11.81
N ALA A 132 -12.96 9.81 -12.17
CA ALA A 132 -11.96 8.92 -12.79
C ALA A 132 -11.28 9.55 -14.02
N ALA A 133 -11.96 10.52 -14.68
CA ALA A 133 -11.44 11.25 -15.84
C ALA A 133 -10.67 12.55 -15.50
N GLN A 134 -10.66 13.01 -14.23
CA GLN A 134 -10.20 14.36 -13.84
C GLN A 134 -9.10 14.37 -12.74
N GLY A 135 -8.32 13.34 -12.59
CA GLY A 135 -7.32 13.21 -11.52
C GLY A 135 -7.44 11.87 -10.78
N GLY A 136 -8.53 11.18 -11.04
CA GLY A 136 -8.81 9.84 -10.59
C GLY A 136 -9.51 9.75 -9.23
N PRO A 137 -10.08 8.58 -8.97
CA PRO A 137 -10.87 8.34 -7.77
C PRO A 137 -10.05 8.43 -6.47
N ILE A 138 -8.75 8.14 -6.52
CA ILE A 138 -7.90 8.23 -5.32
C ILE A 138 -7.68 9.69 -4.90
N GLU A 139 -7.52 10.62 -5.84
CA GLU A 139 -7.44 12.06 -5.50
C GLU A 139 -8.73 12.54 -4.84
N TYR A 140 -9.89 12.13 -5.37
CA TYR A 140 -11.19 12.46 -4.77
C TYR A 140 -11.28 11.93 -3.34
N TRP A 141 -10.94 10.65 -3.11
CA TRP A 141 -10.95 10.04 -1.79
C TRP A 141 -10.00 10.74 -0.80
N LEU A 142 -8.80 11.13 -1.23
CA LEU A 142 -7.85 11.84 -0.37
C LEU A 142 -8.41 13.17 0.17
N ARG A 143 -9.29 13.82 -0.59
CA ARG A 143 -9.87 15.13 -0.25
C ARG A 143 -11.26 15.05 0.39
N ASN A 144 -11.96 13.95 0.22
CA ASN A 144 -13.35 13.77 0.64
C ASN A 144 -13.53 12.52 1.49
N PRO A 145 -13.03 12.50 2.75
CA PRO A 145 -13.20 11.36 3.64
C PRO A 145 -14.69 11.12 3.93
N THR A 146 -15.08 9.87 4.05
CA THR A 146 -16.46 9.44 4.34
C THR A 146 -16.43 8.27 5.32
N LEU A 147 -17.56 8.03 6.00
CA LEU A 147 -17.71 6.91 6.94
C LEU A 147 -17.70 5.54 6.27
N HIS A 148 -17.93 5.47 4.97
CA HIS A 148 -17.94 4.20 4.23
C HIS A 148 -16.55 3.75 3.78
N PHE A 149 -15.67 4.70 3.50
CA PHE A 149 -14.28 4.43 3.15
C PHE A 149 -13.36 4.76 4.32
N GLU A 150 -12.29 3.99 4.44
CA GLU A 150 -11.21 4.29 5.38
C GLU A 150 -10.66 5.69 5.09
N PRO A 151 -10.63 6.62 6.07
CA PRO A 151 -10.02 7.93 5.88
C PRO A 151 -8.53 7.80 5.52
N PRO A 152 -7.99 8.71 4.67
CA PRO A 152 -6.58 8.66 4.24
C PRO A 152 -5.60 8.63 5.40
N GLN A 153 -5.88 9.36 6.47
CA GLN A 153 -5.05 9.40 7.68
C GLN A 153 -4.99 8.05 8.39
N LEU A 154 -6.09 7.28 8.37
CA LEU A 154 -6.12 5.94 8.97
C LEU A 154 -5.43 4.91 8.06
N ALA A 155 -5.55 5.05 6.74
CA ALA A 155 -4.79 4.24 5.79
C ALA A 155 -3.27 4.46 5.94
N ALA A 156 -2.83 5.71 6.09
CA ALA A 156 -1.44 6.03 6.39
C ALA A 156 -1.00 5.46 7.75
N LEU A 157 -1.83 5.61 8.77
CA LEU A 157 -1.53 5.15 10.13
C LEU A 157 -1.31 3.64 10.20
N ARG A 158 -2.14 2.83 9.52
CA ARG A 158 -1.94 1.37 9.52
C ARG A 158 -0.64 0.97 8.82
N LEU A 159 -0.22 1.68 7.76
CA LEU A 159 1.08 1.46 7.14
C LEU A 159 2.23 1.79 8.08
N TRP A 160 2.16 2.88 8.83
CA TRP A 160 3.15 3.20 9.85
C TRP A 160 3.23 2.15 10.96
N ARG A 161 2.08 1.61 11.37
CA ARG A 161 2.03 0.49 12.33
C ARG A 161 2.67 -0.78 11.79
N ALA A 162 2.44 -1.10 10.51
CA ALA A 162 3.13 -2.22 9.86
C ALA A 162 4.65 -2.00 9.84
N VAL A 163 5.12 -0.79 9.52
CA VAL A 163 6.55 -0.44 9.57
C VAL A 163 7.12 -0.65 10.97
N ALA A 164 6.42 -0.18 12.00
CA ALA A 164 6.84 -0.38 13.39
C ALA A 164 6.91 -1.87 13.76
N ALA A 165 5.88 -2.65 13.40
CA ALA A 165 5.83 -4.08 13.66
C ALA A 165 6.96 -4.85 12.95
N PHE A 166 7.33 -4.49 11.74
CA PHE A 166 8.49 -5.09 11.06
C PHE A 166 9.79 -4.76 11.79
N GLY A 167 9.94 -3.54 12.30
CA GLY A 167 11.11 -3.11 13.06
C GLY A 167 11.30 -3.91 14.36
N THR A 168 10.23 -4.18 15.12
CA THR A 168 10.30 -4.92 16.39
C THR A 168 10.78 -6.36 16.24
N THR A 169 10.67 -6.92 15.04
CA THR A 169 11.11 -8.29 14.73
C THR A 169 12.46 -8.35 14.03
N ALA A 170 13.15 -7.20 13.87
CA ALA A 170 14.50 -7.16 13.34
C ALA A 170 15.46 -7.86 14.32
N GLY A 171 16.33 -8.73 13.75
CA GLY A 171 17.45 -9.34 14.49
C GLY A 171 18.71 -8.48 14.39
N ASP A 172 19.86 -9.09 14.62
CA ASP A 172 21.18 -8.41 14.54
C ASP A 172 21.63 -8.11 13.09
N ARG A 173 20.92 -8.66 12.11
CA ARG A 173 21.23 -8.49 10.68
C ARG A 173 20.47 -7.29 10.10
N PRO A 174 21.03 -6.61 9.07
CA PRO A 174 20.28 -5.61 8.34
C PRO A 174 18.94 -6.18 7.83
N LEU A 175 17.84 -5.48 8.06
CA LEU A 175 16.53 -5.88 7.63
C LEU A 175 16.07 -5.02 6.44
N LEU A 176 15.68 -5.67 5.34
CA LEU A 176 14.94 -5.05 4.24
C LEU A 176 13.55 -5.67 4.14
N VAL A 177 12.52 -4.86 4.25
CA VAL A 177 11.14 -5.25 3.96
C VAL A 177 10.78 -4.77 2.55
N VAL A 178 10.46 -5.71 1.65
CA VAL A 178 9.99 -5.45 0.28
C VAL A 178 8.50 -5.80 0.24
N ALA A 179 7.66 -4.78 0.38
CA ALA A 179 6.22 -4.92 0.53
C ALA A 179 5.49 -4.57 -0.76
N THR A 180 4.51 -5.38 -1.19
CA THR A 180 3.65 -5.04 -2.33
C THR A 180 2.25 -4.64 -1.88
N SER A 181 1.77 -3.52 -2.39
CA SER A 181 0.51 -2.90 -2.00
C SER A 181 -0.15 -2.19 -3.20
N HIS A 182 -0.91 -1.14 -2.95
CA HIS A 182 -1.78 -0.43 -3.89
C HIS A 182 -1.50 1.07 -3.87
N SER A 183 -1.93 1.75 -4.94
CA SER A 183 -1.82 3.20 -5.08
C SER A 183 -2.46 3.97 -3.92
N GLY A 184 -3.68 3.61 -3.51
CA GLY A 184 -4.42 4.34 -2.48
C GLY A 184 -3.64 4.51 -1.17
N PRO A 185 -3.26 3.40 -0.48
CA PRO A 185 -2.48 3.51 0.76
C PRO A 185 -1.10 4.15 0.55
N MET A 186 -0.43 3.92 -0.58
CA MET A 186 0.85 4.58 -0.88
C MET A 186 0.69 6.11 -0.99
N ARG A 187 -0.34 6.57 -1.72
CA ARG A 187 -0.64 8.02 -1.82
C ARG A 187 -1.02 8.61 -0.47
N ALA A 188 -1.78 7.86 0.35
CA ALA A 188 -2.18 8.32 1.68
C ALA A 188 -0.97 8.54 2.59
N VAL A 189 -0.03 7.60 2.66
CA VAL A 189 1.16 7.73 3.53
C VAL A 189 2.05 8.87 3.09
N VAL A 190 2.24 9.08 1.78
CA VAL A 190 3.01 10.21 1.26
C VAL A 190 2.25 11.52 1.44
N ALA A 191 0.96 11.58 1.07
CA ALA A 191 0.15 12.80 1.18
C ALA A 191 0.06 13.31 2.62
N THR A 192 -0.07 12.42 3.61
CA THR A 192 -0.07 12.83 5.03
C THR A 192 1.29 13.34 5.50
N ALA A 193 2.38 12.87 4.91
CA ALA A 193 3.73 13.32 5.21
C ALA A 193 4.06 14.70 4.61
N ILE A 194 3.69 14.92 3.33
CA ILE A 194 4.05 16.16 2.60
C ILE A 194 2.95 17.21 2.58
N GLY A 195 1.75 16.89 3.12
CA GLY A 195 0.60 17.82 3.16
C GLY A 195 -0.11 18.03 1.82
N ARG A 196 0.19 17.24 0.79
CA ARG A 196 -0.44 17.32 -0.55
C ARG A 196 -0.45 15.97 -1.24
N ASP A 197 -1.33 15.80 -2.23
CA ASP A 197 -1.35 14.58 -3.05
C ASP A 197 -0.07 14.47 -3.91
N PRO A 198 0.70 13.37 -3.80
CA PRO A 198 1.92 13.15 -4.59
C PRO A 198 1.62 12.73 -6.04
N GLY A 199 0.38 12.50 -6.39
CA GLY A 199 -0.05 11.92 -7.67
C GLY A 199 0.05 10.38 -7.71
N GLU A 200 -0.44 9.81 -8.80
CA GLU A 200 -0.50 8.36 -8.98
C GLU A 200 0.90 7.74 -9.07
N PRO A 201 1.25 6.75 -8.22
CA PRO A 201 2.47 5.98 -8.38
C PRO A 201 2.41 5.14 -9.66
N HIS A 202 3.50 5.01 -10.39
CA HIS A 202 3.60 4.03 -11.46
C HIS A 202 3.58 2.59 -10.93
N ASN A 203 3.29 1.61 -11.78
CA ASN A 203 3.44 0.21 -11.40
C ASN A 203 4.90 -0.07 -10.99
N LEU A 204 5.09 -0.80 -9.89
CA LEU A 204 6.39 -1.08 -9.27
C LEU A 204 7.18 0.15 -8.79
N GLU A 205 6.62 1.36 -8.85
CA GLU A 205 7.20 2.51 -8.16
C GLU A 205 7.10 2.30 -6.65
N ASP A 206 8.11 2.73 -5.88
CA ASP A 206 8.17 2.48 -4.45
C ASP A 206 8.26 3.75 -3.60
N VAL A 207 7.62 3.70 -2.45
CA VAL A 207 7.87 4.59 -1.32
C VAL A 207 8.93 3.93 -0.44
N ARG A 208 10.01 4.65 -0.17
CA ARG A 208 11.08 4.18 0.70
C ARG A 208 10.89 4.70 2.11
N ILE A 209 10.94 3.81 3.10
CA ILE A 209 10.92 4.17 4.51
C ILE A 209 12.15 3.54 5.16
N ARG A 210 12.99 4.39 5.74
CA ARG A 210 14.14 3.99 6.56
C ARG A 210 13.81 4.31 8.01
N VAL A 211 14.10 3.36 8.89
CA VAL A 211 13.94 3.54 10.34
C VAL A 211 15.31 3.30 10.96
N SER A 212 15.76 4.22 11.77
CA SER A 212 17.00 4.14 12.52
C SER A 212 16.79 3.46 13.87
N ALA A 213 17.88 3.08 14.52
CA ALA A 213 17.85 2.35 15.80
C ALA A 213 17.24 3.17 16.94
N ASP A 214 17.28 4.49 16.86
CA ASP A 214 16.68 5.42 17.82
C ASP A 214 15.19 5.68 17.58
N GLY A 215 14.60 5.06 16.55
CA GLY A 215 13.19 5.19 16.19
C GLY A 215 12.86 6.33 15.25
N ALA A 216 13.83 7.16 14.87
CA ALA A 216 13.63 8.16 13.83
C ALA A 216 13.40 7.49 12.46
N ALA A 217 12.66 8.15 11.58
CA ALA A 217 12.36 7.61 10.26
C ALA A 217 12.52 8.66 9.16
N THR A 218 12.86 8.21 7.96
CA THR A 218 12.87 9.01 6.74
C THR A 218 11.96 8.34 5.72
N LEU A 219 10.97 9.07 5.20
CA LEU A 219 10.16 8.67 4.07
C LEU A 219 10.69 9.39 2.82
N SER A 220 10.87 8.65 1.73
CA SER A 220 11.21 9.24 0.44
C SER A 220 10.32 8.69 -0.68
N PHE A 221 9.86 9.60 -1.54
CA PHE A 221 9.09 9.26 -2.73
C PHE A 221 9.36 10.31 -3.81
N ARG A 222 9.89 9.89 -4.95
CA ARG A 222 10.37 10.78 -6.01
C ARG A 222 11.36 11.80 -5.43
N ASP A 223 11.12 13.09 -5.63
CA ASP A 223 11.96 14.19 -5.12
C ASP A 223 11.60 14.62 -3.68
N GLU A 224 10.56 14.01 -3.09
CA GLU A 224 10.11 14.32 -1.74
C GLU A 224 10.87 13.49 -0.71
N VAL A 225 11.37 14.15 0.33
CA VAL A 225 11.99 13.52 1.49
C VAL A 225 11.44 14.17 2.75
N VAL A 226 10.95 13.35 3.68
CA VAL A 226 10.41 13.81 4.96
C VAL A 226 11.02 13.01 6.10
N ASP A 227 11.56 13.71 7.09
CA ASP A 227 12.12 13.13 8.29
C ASP A 227 11.12 13.20 9.46
N PHE A 228 11.08 12.15 10.24
CA PHE A 228 10.28 11.99 11.44
C PHE A 228 11.19 11.69 12.62
N THR A 229 10.99 12.38 13.73
CA THR A 229 11.71 12.11 14.99
C THR A 229 11.26 10.80 15.62
N GLU A 230 10.02 10.36 15.32
CA GLU A 230 9.42 9.10 15.76
C GLU A 230 8.42 8.62 14.70
N LEU A 231 8.12 7.31 14.69
CA LEU A 231 7.13 6.75 13.79
C LEU A 231 5.72 7.27 14.12
N PRO A 232 4.96 7.82 13.15
CA PRO A 232 3.61 8.35 13.38
C PRO A 232 2.58 7.22 13.54
N THR A 233 2.66 6.46 14.62
CA THR A 233 1.79 5.30 14.91
C THR A 233 0.47 5.66 15.57
N LEU A 234 0.30 6.91 15.98
CA LEU A 234 -0.95 7.46 16.52
C LEU A 234 -1.44 8.64 15.69
N PRO A 235 -2.77 8.85 15.58
CA PRO A 235 -3.30 10.07 15.01
C PRO A 235 -2.80 11.30 15.78
N PRO A 236 -2.51 12.44 15.14
CA PRO A 236 -1.89 13.60 15.79
C PRO A 236 -2.74 14.24 16.91
N TRP A 237 -4.03 13.91 16.97
CA TRP A 237 -4.94 14.36 18.03
C TRP A 237 -5.05 13.40 19.23
N PHE A 238 -4.40 12.23 19.17
CA PHE A 238 -4.26 11.35 20.32
C PHE A 238 -2.93 11.59 21.02
N ARG A 239 -2.94 11.42 22.34
CA ARG A 239 -1.72 11.34 23.13
C ARG A 239 -1.61 9.90 23.65
N ASP A 240 -0.39 9.40 23.66
CA ASP A 240 -0.12 8.16 24.38
C ASP A 240 -0.39 8.40 25.87
N THR A 241 -1.29 7.61 26.44
CA THR A 241 -1.62 7.66 27.87
C THR A 241 -0.83 6.58 28.60
N ALA A 242 0.49 6.55 28.37
CA ALA A 242 1.37 5.66 29.13
C ALA A 242 1.25 5.86 30.64
#